data_62335c90668ec9ca49eb305c5b39c330
#
_entry.id   62335c90668ec9ca49eb305c5b39c330
#
_cell.length_a   1.000
_cell.length_b   1.000
_cell.length_c   1.000
_cell.angle_alpha   90.00
_cell.angle_beta   90.00
_cell.angle_gamma   90.00
#
_symmetry.space_group_name_H-M   'P 1'
#
loop_
_entity.id
_entity.type
_entity.pdbx_description
1 polymer ?
#
loop_
_entity_poly.entity_id
_entity_poly.type
_entity_poly.pdbx_seq_one_letter_code
_entity_poly.pdbx_strand_id
1 'polypeptide(L)'
;MSKLFHHLRRRSSTHRPSPPVPRRLYVTSDSPTFDSASLRRLETEGFSVEYVPFRANSGDIDRDRRELERVIHDREDDLEPGERYAVMAYKRPAYLLWLSHHQQTSTNPFPRLCALIAFYPDAPDPASIDSSEPARLPPSTTAATTSMSMAYQNDPTLAIQIHLAGSQNESFALYDDSNKRHRCHILFYPESQPGFAEATVSPTYDRTSSRLAWSRALNCLKRGFGWPSGGGDWGAPDPELVWEGYWRNIHETAKNPFATSSPDMLGLMVGGGAGNPNFDERTCVNCVPSGAGGWSSPSEITTFYSTQFVPAGPPSQRIRLLSRTSGADRVVDELLLTFEHTEEIPWLLPGVPPTGRSVRIPLIMTVSFLGGKIANHNMYWDQASVLVQIGLLDPTLIPSGFKTTGPNREGKDSIEQMPVVGEEAANSVLI
;
A
#
# COMPACT_ATOMS: atom_id res chain seq x y z
N MET A 1 -10.79 31.78 14.52
CA MET A 1 -10.99 31.05 13.24
C MET A 1 -12.39 30.42 13.23
N SER A 2 -13.43 31.22 13.07
CA SER A 2 -14.83 30.73 13.23
C SER A 2 -15.75 31.24 12.09
N LYS A 3 -15.29 31.32 10.84
CA LYS A 3 -16.12 31.82 9.72
C LYS A 3 -15.99 31.06 8.40
N LEU A 4 -15.59 29.77 8.40
CA LEU A 4 -15.46 29.00 7.14
C LEU A 4 -16.44 27.81 6.99
N PHE A 5 -17.42 27.63 7.86
CA PHE A 5 -18.36 26.49 7.81
C PHE A 5 -19.84 26.88 7.68
N HIS A 6 -20.16 27.91 6.91
CA HIS A 6 -21.54 28.21 6.57
C HIS A 6 -21.72 28.33 5.05
N HIS A 7 -21.84 27.21 4.33
CA HIS A 7 -22.58 27.07 3.07
C HIS A 7 -22.49 25.66 2.49
N LEU A 8 -23.09 24.70 3.17
CA LEU A 8 -23.54 23.48 2.50
C LEU A 8 -25.00 23.24 2.91
N ARG A 9 -25.92 23.97 2.25
CA ARG A 9 -27.34 23.63 2.27
C ARG A 9 -27.51 22.28 1.59
N ARG A 10 -27.89 21.26 2.40
CA ARG A 10 -28.40 19.98 1.92
C ARG A 10 -29.57 20.24 0.97
N ARG A 11 -29.40 19.96 -0.32
CA ARG A 11 -30.51 19.63 -1.19
C ARG A 11 -30.90 18.20 -0.92
N SER A 12 -32.02 17.99 -0.24
CA SER A 12 -32.65 16.68 -0.10
C SER A 12 -33.26 16.31 -1.46
N SER A 13 -32.49 15.60 -2.29
CA SER A 13 -33.08 14.86 -3.39
C SER A 13 -33.49 13.49 -2.86
N THR A 14 -34.77 13.18 -2.94
CA THR A 14 -35.37 11.88 -2.64
C THR A 14 -35.07 10.83 -3.73
N HIS A 15 -33.85 10.82 -4.27
CA HIS A 15 -33.37 9.71 -5.07
C HIS A 15 -32.96 8.57 -4.11
N ARG A 16 -33.69 7.46 -4.16
CA ARG A 16 -33.17 6.19 -3.67
C ARG A 16 -31.83 5.99 -4.38
N PRO A 17 -30.72 5.82 -3.66
CA PRO A 17 -29.45 5.49 -4.28
C PRO A 17 -29.68 4.19 -5.08
N SER A 18 -29.32 4.20 -6.36
CA SER A 18 -29.24 2.99 -7.14
C SER A 18 -28.31 2.01 -6.41
N PRO A 19 -28.61 0.70 -6.40
CA PRO A 19 -27.70 -0.25 -5.77
C PRO A 19 -26.31 -0.07 -6.37
N PRO A 20 -25.25 -0.13 -5.54
CA PRO A 20 -23.90 0.05 -6.02
C PRO A 20 -23.60 -1.00 -7.08
N VAL A 21 -23.04 -0.58 -8.21
CA VAL A 21 -22.62 -1.47 -9.30
C VAL A 21 -21.53 -2.41 -8.76
N PRO A 22 -21.67 -3.74 -8.87
CA PRO A 22 -20.69 -4.68 -8.37
C PRO A 22 -19.32 -4.46 -9.04
N ARG A 23 -18.25 -4.43 -8.25
CA ARG A 23 -16.87 -4.37 -8.76
C ARG A 23 -16.35 -5.79 -8.87
N ARG A 24 -16.62 -6.42 -9.98
CA ARG A 24 -16.29 -7.84 -10.19
C ARG A 24 -14.78 -8.04 -10.35
N LEU A 25 -14.24 -8.95 -9.56
CA LEU A 25 -12.83 -9.32 -9.59
C LEU A 25 -12.69 -10.83 -9.75
N TYR A 26 -12.17 -11.24 -10.89
CA TYR A 26 -11.84 -12.65 -11.14
C TYR A 26 -10.41 -12.92 -10.71
N VAL A 27 -10.23 -13.86 -9.80
CA VAL A 27 -8.91 -14.35 -9.37
C VAL A 27 -8.69 -15.70 -10.04
N THR A 28 -7.58 -15.86 -10.76
CA THR A 28 -7.28 -17.10 -11.48
C THR A 28 -5.87 -17.61 -11.22
N SER A 29 -5.71 -18.89 -11.09
CA SER A 29 -4.44 -19.60 -10.90
C SER A 29 -4.52 -21.01 -11.48
N ASP A 30 -3.39 -21.67 -11.62
CA ASP A 30 -3.27 -23.07 -12.05
C ASP A 30 -3.67 -24.10 -10.98
N SER A 31 -3.91 -23.63 -9.76
CA SER A 31 -4.35 -24.46 -8.64
C SER A 31 -5.87 -24.69 -8.64
N PRO A 32 -6.38 -25.86 -8.24
CA PRO A 32 -7.83 -26.07 -8.10
C PRO A 32 -8.43 -25.24 -6.96
N THR A 33 -7.64 -24.80 -5.99
CA THR A 33 -8.04 -23.99 -4.84
C THR A 33 -7.11 -22.80 -4.68
N PHE A 34 -7.61 -21.72 -4.10
CA PHE A 34 -6.83 -20.55 -3.78
C PHE A 34 -6.97 -20.20 -2.28
N ASP A 35 -6.04 -19.37 -1.77
CA ASP A 35 -6.06 -18.92 -0.40
C ASP A 35 -7.33 -18.13 -0.07
N SER A 36 -8.18 -18.73 0.76
CA SER A 36 -9.46 -18.13 1.15
C SER A 36 -9.29 -16.84 1.97
N ALA A 37 -8.16 -16.67 2.67
CA ALA A 37 -7.89 -15.44 3.41
C ALA A 37 -7.59 -14.28 2.45
N SER A 38 -6.83 -14.53 1.38
CA SER A 38 -6.57 -13.55 0.32
C SER A 38 -7.85 -13.15 -0.42
N LEU A 39 -8.74 -14.11 -0.73
CA LEU A 39 -10.03 -13.79 -1.37
C LEU A 39 -10.91 -12.92 -0.45
N ARG A 40 -11.07 -13.30 0.82
CA ARG A 40 -11.82 -12.50 1.80
C ARG A 40 -11.23 -11.10 2.01
N ARG A 41 -9.91 -10.98 1.95
CA ARG A 41 -9.25 -9.67 2.03
C ARG A 41 -9.65 -8.76 0.86
N LEU A 42 -9.75 -9.28 -0.35
CA LEU A 42 -10.24 -8.55 -1.53
C LEU A 42 -11.72 -8.18 -1.39
N GLU A 43 -12.57 -9.09 -0.87
CA GLU A 43 -13.97 -8.82 -0.57
C GLU A 43 -14.12 -7.69 0.46
N THR A 44 -13.26 -7.67 1.49
CA THR A 44 -13.23 -6.62 2.52
C THR A 44 -12.89 -5.24 1.92
N GLU A 45 -12.15 -5.22 0.81
CA GLU A 45 -11.85 -3.99 0.05
C GLU A 45 -12.98 -3.55 -0.89
N GLY A 46 -14.11 -4.24 -0.88
CA GLY A 46 -15.31 -3.87 -1.62
C GLY A 46 -15.40 -4.47 -3.03
N PHE A 47 -14.64 -5.53 -3.33
CA PHE A 47 -14.76 -6.27 -4.58
C PHE A 47 -15.74 -7.45 -4.44
N SER A 48 -16.46 -7.74 -5.52
CA SER A 48 -17.19 -9.00 -5.69
C SER A 48 -16.24 -10.02 -6.30
N VAL A 49 -15.71 -10.93 -5.48
CA VAL A 49 -14.61 -11.80 -5.85
C VAL A 49 -15.11 -13.17 -6.28
N GLU A 50 -14.65 -13.64 -7.42
CA GLU A 50 -14.85 -15.03 -7.89
C GLU A 50 -13.50 -15.68 -8.18
N TYR A 51 -13.27 -16.86 -7.62
CA TYR A 51 -12.10 -17.67 -7.97
C TYR A 51 -12.38 -18.56 -9.18
N VAL A 52 -11.54 -18.43 -10.19
CA VAL A 52 -11.66 -19.14 -11.48
C VAL A 52 -10.42 -20.01 -11.67
N PRO A 53 -10.41 -21.27 -11.21
CA PRO A 53 -9.28 -22.15 -11.44
C PRO A 53 -9.12 -22.44 -12.94
N PHE A 54 -7.89 -22.32 -13.44
CA PHE A 54 -7.59 -22.65 -14.82
C PHE A 54 -6.27 -23.42 -14.95
N ARG A 55 -6.33 -24.63 -15.44
CA ARG A 55 -5.18 -25.48 -15.67
C ARG A 55 -4.91 -25.64 -17.16
N ALA A 56 -3.79 -25.11 -17.60
CA ALA A 56 -3.28 -25.32 -18.95
C ALA A 56 -2.83 -26.80 -19.12
N ASN A 57 -3.54 -27.56 -19.92
CA ASN A 57 -3.31 -29.02 -20.04
C ASN A 57 -3.08 -29.48 -21.49
N SER A 58 -3.19 -28.59 -22.48
CA SER A 58 -3.17 -29.00 -23.89
C SER A 58 -1.77 -29.21 -24.44
N GLY A 59 -0.74 -28.68 -23.79
CA GLY A 59 0.62 -28.61 -24.31
C GLY A 59 0.80 -27.57 -25.44
N ASP A 60 -0.29 -26.93 -25.88
CA ASP A 60 -0.33 -25.89 -26.90
C ASP A 60 -0.72 -24.56 -26.24
N ILE A 61 0.18 -23.59 -26.27
CA ILE A 61 0.00 -22.29 -25.63
C ILE A 61 -1.19 -21.52 -26.23
N ASP A 62 -1.33 -21.55 -27.54
CA ASP A 62 -2.40 -20.82 -28.24
C ASP A 62 -3.77 -21.45 -27.98
N ARG A 63 -3.83 -22.75 -27.81
CA ARG A 63 -5.05 -23.45 -27.44
C ARG A 63 -5.44 -23.14 -25.99
N ASP A 64 -4.49 -23.24 -25.06
CA ASP A 64 -4.73 -22.93 -23.65
C ASP A 64 -5.11 -21.46 -23.48
N ARG A 65 -4.47 -20.55 -24.20
CA ARG A 65 -4.81 -19.13 -24.22
C ARG A 65 -6.24 -18.89 -24.65
N ARG A 66 -6.65 -19.45 -25.81
CA ARG A 66 -8.03 -19.31 -26.31
C ARG A 66 -9.06 -19.92 -25.38
N GLU A 67 -8.73 -21.01 -24.70
CA GLU A 67 -9.63 -21.61 -23.73
C GLU A 67 -9.79 -20.71 -22.49
N LEU A 68 -8.71 -20.10 -21.99
CA LEU A 68 -8.80 -19.15 -20.90
C LEU A 68 -9.57 -17.88 -21.30
N GLU A 69 -9.33 -17.36 -22.51
CA GLU A 69 -10.12 -16.26 -23.06
C GLU A 69 -11.61 -16.59 -23.05
N ARG A 70 -11.98 -17.78 -23.52
CA ARG A 70 -13.38 -18.23 -23.51
C ARG A 70 -13.95 -18.28 -22.09
N VAL A 71 -13.22 -18.81 -21.13
CA VAL A 71 -13.64 -18.86 -19.72
C VAL A 71 -13.89 -17.46 -19.15
N ILE A 72 -13.11 -16.47 -19.54
CA ILE A 72 -13.30 -15.07 -19.09
C ILE A 72 -14.46 -14.43 -19.85
N HIS A 73 -14.62 -14.69 -21.15
CA HIS A 73 -15.74 -14.18 -21.96
C HIS A 73 -17.09 -14.69 -21.47
N ASP A 74 -17.20 -15.97 -21.13
CA ASP A 74 -18.44 -16.54 -20.57
C ASP A 74 -18.94 -15.73 -19.36
N ARG A 75 -18.01 -15.14 -18.58
CA ARG A 75 -18.32 -14.28 -17.43
C ARG A 75 -18.57 -12.82 -17.80
N GLU A 76 -17.95 -12.36 -18.87
CA GLU A 76 -18.19 -11.01 -19.39
C GLU A 76 -19.59 -10.88 -19.97
N ASP A 77 -20.13 -11.95 -20.55
CA ASP A 77 -21.49 -12.01 -21.09
C ASP A 77 -22.57 -11.88 -20.00
N ASP A 78 -22.26 -12.27 -18.75
CA ASP A 78 -23.14 -12.15 -17.59
C ASP A 78 -23.15 -10.74 -16.96
N LEU A 79 -22.36 -9.80 -17.49
CA LEU A 79 -22.27 -8.44 -16.94
C LEU A 79 -23.44 -7.56 -17.40
N GLU A 80 -23.98 -6.80 -16.47
CA GLU A 80 -24.98 -5.77 -16.79
C GLU A 80 -24.38 -4.66 -17.69
N PRO A 81 -25.21 -3.93 -18.45
CA PRO A 81 -24.73 -2.81 -19.24
C PRO A 81 -24.01 -1.76 -18.41
N GLY A 82 -22.76 -1.48 -18.79
CA GLY A 82 -21.89 -0.52 -18.08
C GLY A 82 -21.08 -1.12 -16.92
N GLU A 83 -21.31 -2.37 -16.54
CA GLU A 83 -20.42 -3.07 -15.61
C GLU A 83 -19.06 -3.32 -16.25
N ARG A 84 -18.03 -3.27 -15.43
CA ARG A 84 -16.64 -3.60 -15.76
C ARG A 84 -16.12 -4.62 -14.77
N TYR A 85 -15.06 -5.31 -15.15
CA TYR A 85 -14.39 -6.27 -14.27
C TYR A 85 -12.88 -6.07 -14.29
N ALA A 86 -12.24 -6.67 -13.29
CA ALA A 86 -10.79 -6.78 -13.22
C ALA A 86 -10.39 -8.25 -13.12
N VAL A 87 -9.15 -8.55 -13.48
CA VAL A 87 -8.56 -9.88 -13.34
C VAL A 87 -7.26 -9.79 -12.54
N MET A 88 -7.12 -10.68 -11.56
CA MET A 88 -5.88 -10.94 -10.84
C MET A 88 -5.46 -12.38 -11.12
N ALA A 89 -4.39 -12.55 -11.87
CA ALA A 89 -3.93 -13.84 -12.35
C ALA A 89 -2.57 -14.21 -11.78
N TYR A 90 -2.36 -15.49 -11.53
CA TYR A 90 -1.13 -16.05 -10.97
C TYR A 90 -0.55 -17.10 -11.90
N LYS A 91 0.78 -17.19 -11.98
CA LYS A 91 1.53 -18.24 -12.69
C LYS A 91 1.14 -18.35 -14.16
N ARG A 92 0.78 -19.57 -14.61
CA ARG A 92 0.46 -19.85 -16.01
C ARG A 92 -0.74 -19.03 -16.55
N PRO A 93 -1.89 -18.93 -15.88
CA PRO A 93 -2.97 -18.02 -16.28
C PRO A 93 -2.53 -16.56 -16.43
N ALA A 94 -1.63 -16.08 -15.55
CA ALA A 94 -1.07 -14.73 -15.67
C ALA A 94 -0.29 -14.53 -16.96
N TYR A 95 0.50 -15.52 -17.37
CA TYR A 95 1.23 -15.50 -18.64
C TYR A 95 0.28 -15.51 -19.85
N LEU A 96 -0.73 -16.37 -19.84
CA LEU A 96 -1.68 -16.50 -20.96
C LEU A 96 -2.51 -15.23 -21.15
N LEU A 97 -3.01 -14.61 -20.09
CA LEU A 97 -3.79 -13.36 -20.16
C LEU A 97 -2.92 -12.19 -20.60
N TRP A 98 -1.68 -12.11 -20.12
CA TRP A 98 -0.73 -11.10 -20.58
C TRP A 98 -0.45 -11.30 -22.09
N LEU A 99 -0.25 -12.52 -22.55
CA LEU A 99 -0.02 -12.87 -23.95
C LEU A 99 -1.24 -12.49 -24.83
N SER A 100 -2.46 -12.79 -24.38
CA SER A 100 -3.71 -12.38 -25.04
C SER A 100 -3.79 -10.89 -25.28
N HIS A 101 -3.40 -10.11 -24.28
CA HIS A 101 -3.41 -8.66 -24.36
C HIS A 101 -2.32 -8.10 -25.28
N HIS A 102 -1.16 -8.76 -25.39
CA HIS A 102 -0.02 -8.29 -26.18
C HIS A 102 -0.01 -8.80 -27.61
N GLN A 103 -0.83 -9.81 -27.95
CA GLN A 103 -0.97 -10.21 -29.34
C GLN A 103 -1.67 -9.13 -30.13
N GLN A 104 -1.10 -8.80 -31.30
CA GLN A 104 -1.67 -7.85 -32.26
C GLN A 104 -2.90 -8.47 -32.94
N THR A 105 -4.03 -8.46 -32.24
CA THR A 105 -5.31 -8.76 -32.86
C THR A 105 -6.04 -7.46 -33.19
N SER A 106 -6.85 -7.45 -34.23
CA SER A 106 -7.62 -6.27 -34.64
C SER A 106 -8.73 -5.90 -33.66
N THR A 107 -8.98 -6.73 -32.67
CA THR A 107 -10.06 -6.54 -31.67
C THR A 107 -9.50 -6.72 -30.28
N ASN A 108 -9.96 -5.85 -29.34
CA ASN A 108 -9.66 -6.02 -27.93
C ASN A 108 -10.30 -7.34 -27.43
N PRO A 109 -9.51 -8.31 -26.93
CA PRO A 109 -10.08 -9.55 -26.45
C PRO A 109 -10.96 -9.36 -25.22
N PHE A 110 -10.79 -8.27 -24.46
CA PHE A 110 -11.48 -8.02 -23.18
C PHE A 110 -12.00 -6.58 -23.09
N PRO A 111 -13.09 -6.22 -23.81
CA PRO A 111 -13.54 -4.83 -23.92
C PRO A 111 -14.03 -4.22 -22.60
N ARG A 112 -14.47 -5.03 -21.64
CA ARG A 112 -14.94 -4.56 -20.31
C ARG A 112 -13.91 -4.70 -19.20
N LEU A 113 -12.73 -5.23 -19.50
CA LEU A 113 -11.62 -5.34 -18.54
C LEU A 113 -11.09 -3.95 -18.17
N CYS A 114 -11.02 -3.63 -16.89
CA CYS A 114 -10.55 -2.34 -16.41
C CYS A 114 -9.17 -2.41 -15.69
N ALA A 115 -8.79 -3.57 -15.19
CA ALA A 115 -7.47 -3.80 -14.63
C ALA A 115 -7.06 -5.26 -14.80
N LEU A 116 -5.78 -5.48 -15.10
CA LEU A 116 -5.14 -6.79 -15.15
C LEU A 116 -3.90 -6.78 -14.25
N ILE A 117 -3.89 -7.66 -13.26
CA ILE A 117 -2.74 -7.87 -12.39
C ILE A 117 -2.20 -9.27 -12.65
N ALA A 118 -0.96 -9.36 -13.10
CA ALA A 118 -0.28 -10.61 -13.38
C ALA A 118 0.83 -10.86 -12.35
N PHE A 119 0.68 -11.88 -11.53
CA PHE A 119 1.67 -12.28 -10.54
C PHE A 119 2.54 -13.42 -11.08
N TYR A 120 3.85 -13.19 -11.09
CA TYR A 120 4.91 -14.12 -11.51
C TYR A 120 4.47 -15.02 -12.67
N PRO A 121 4.13 -14.41 -13.84
CA PRO A 121 3.70 -15.14 -15.01
C PRO A 121 4.70 -16.22 -15.37
N ASP A 122 4.20 -17.45 -15.53
CA ASP A 122 5.00 -18.62 -15.83
C ASP A 122 5.08 -18.83 -17.35
N ALA A 123 6.15 -18.30 -17.95
CA ALA A 123 6.47 -18.51 -19.36
C ALA A 123 7.01 -19.94 -19.56
N PRO A 124 6.70 -20.62 -20.66
CA PRO A 124 7.32 -21.90 -20.99
C PRO A 124 8.83 -21.72 -21.17
N ASP A 125 9.59 -22.72 -20.71
CA ASP A 125 11.02 -22.75 -20.91
C ASP A 125 11.32 -22.70 -22.43
N PRO A 126 12.11 -21.74 -22.92
CA PRO A 126 12.51 -21.66 -24.33
C PRO A 126 13.19 -22.95 -24.84
N ALA A 127 13.81 -23.72 -23.94
CA ALA A 127 14.42 -25.01 -24.28
C ALA A 127 13.41 -26.15 -24.47
N SER A 128 12.17 -25.99 -24.03
CA SER A 128 11.09 -26.98 -24.18
C SER A 128 10.23 -26.80 -25.43
N ILE A 129 10.43 -25.70 -26.14
CA ILE A 129 9.77 -25.44 -27.42
C ILE A 129 10.53 -26.22 -28.49
N ASP A 130 9.88 -27.28 -28.99
CA ASP A 130 10.43 -28.13 -30.04
C ASP A 130 10.94 -27.26 -31.18
N SER A 131 12.25 -27.43 -31.55
CA SER A 131 12.99 -26.58 -32.47
C SER A 131 12.50 -26.61 -33.92
N SER A 132 11.34 -27.20 -34.17
CA SER A 132 10.69 -27.30 -35.49
C SER A 132 9.84 -26.08 -35.86
N GLU A 133 9.44 -25.24 -34.91
CA GLU A 133 8.94 -23.89 -35.23
C GLU A 133 9.83 -22.86 -34.55
N PRO A 134 10.42 -21.91 -35.32
CA PRO A 134 11.10 -20.79 -34.69
C PRO A 134 10.09 -20.12 -33.77
N ALA A 135 10.45 -20.02 -32.47
CA ALA A 135 9.67 -19.24 -31.53
C ALA A 135 9.33 -17.90 -32.21
N ARG A 136 8.11 -17.73 -32.66
CA ARG A 136 7.62 -16.46 -33.16
C ARG A 136 7.55 -15.54 -31.95
N LEU A 137 8.72 -15.02 -31.57
CA LEU A 137 8.78 -13.69 -30.99
C LEU A 137 7.90 -12.83 -31.91
N PRO A 138 6.93 -12.09 -31.39
CA PRO A 138 6.16 -11.20 -32.23
C PRO A 138 7.18 -10.43 -33.06
N PRO A 139 7.06 -10.42 -34.41
CA PRO A 139 8.09 -9.88 -35.27
C PRO A 139 8.37 -8.45 -34.82
N SER A 140 9.63 -8.09 -34.71
CA SER A 140 10.06 -6.71 -34.59
C SER A 140 9.59 -5.99 -35.85
N THR A 141 8.36 -5.51 -35.83
CA THR A 141 7.71 -4.87 -36.96
C THR A 141 8.23 -3.44 -37.09
N THR A 142 9.34 -3.31 -37.78
CA THR A 142 9.65 -2.11 -38.52
C THR A 142 8.62 -1.96 -39.65
N ALA A 143 7.88 -0.88 -39.62
CA ALA A 143 7.22 -0.18 -40.75
C ALA A 143 5.75 -0.44 -41.12
N ALA A 144 5.04 -1.49 -40.68
CA ALA A 144 3.63 -1.66 -41.07
C ALA A 144 2.61 -1.32 -39.95
N THR A 145 3.07 -0.87 -38.81
CA THR A 145 2.29 -0.83 -37.55
C THR A 145 1.67 0.54 -37.23
N THR A 146 1.77 1.51 -38.13
CA THR A 146 1.42 2.91 -37.77
C THR A 146 -0.07 3.20 -37.70
N SER A 147 -0.93 2.39 -38.28
CA SER A 147 -2.38 2.71 -38.31
C SER A 147 -3.25 1.84 -37.40
N MET A 148 -2.86 0.61 -37.07
CA MET A 148 -3.67 -0.30 -36.23
C MET A 148 -3.39 -0.17 -34.73
N SER A 149 -2.20 0.30 -34.37
CA SER A 149 -1.79 0.56 -32.97
C SER A 149 -2.58 1.68 -32.30
N MET A 150 -3.27 2.53 -33.06
CA MET A 150 -3.98 3.69 -32.52
C MET A 150 -5.25 3.34 -31.73
N ALA A 151 -5.94 2.23 -32.03
CA ALA A 151 -7.18 1.86 -31.33
C ALA A 151 -6.92 1.32 -29.91
N TYR A 152 -5.80 0.61 -29.71
CA TYR A 152 -5.39 0.14 -28.38
C TYR A 152 -4.64 1.19 -27.55
N GLN A 153 -4.02 2.17 -28.20
CA GLN A 153 -3.32 3.27 -27.52
C GLN A 153 -4.26 4.21 -26.77
N ASN A 154 -5.55 4.15 -27.05
CA ASN A 154 -6.55 5.13 -26.59
C ASN A 154 -7.59 4.57 -25.60
N ASP A 155 -7.44 3.35 -25.05
CA ASP A 155 -8.23 3.03 -23.86
C ASP A 155 -7.50 3.56 -22.61
N PRO A 156 -7.81 4.80 -22.17
CA PRO A 156 -7.16 5.41 -21.01
C PRO A 156 -7.52 4.70 -19.71
N THR A 157 -8.36 3.69 -19.77
CA THR A 157 -9.03 3.07 -18.63
C THR A 157 -8.46 1.73 -18.22
N LEU A 158 -7.75 1.00 -19.10
CA LEU A 158 -7.15 -0.28 -18.75
C LEU A 158 -5.80 -0.08 -18.05
N ALA A 159 -5.70 -0.57 -16.83
CA ALA A 159 -4.48 -0.58 -16.03
C ALA A 159 -3.88 -2.00 -15.96
N ILE A 160 -2.61 -2.16 -16.35
CA ILE A 160 -1.92 -3.46 -16.33
C ILE A 160 -0.72 -3.38 -15.41
N GLN A 161 -0.60 -4.34 -14.50
CA GLN A 161 0.59 -4.54 -13.67
C GLN A 161 1.09 -5.97 -13.78
N ILE A 162 2.41 -6.12 -13.88
CA ILE A 162 3.10 -7.40 -13.85
C ILE A 162 4.06 -7.40 -12.66
N HIS A 163 3.88 -8.36 -11.77
CA HIS A 163 4.71 -8.54 -10.58
C HIS A 163 5.66 -9.72 -10.80
N LEU A 164 6.96 -9.45 -10.93
CA LEU A 164 8.00 -10.42 -11.22
C LEU A 164 8.86 -10.69 -9.99
N ALA A 165 9.08 -11.96 -9.68
CA ALA A 165 10.11 -12.38 -8.74
C ALA A 165 11.51 -12.23 -9.35
N GLY A 166 12.55 -12.15 -8.49
CA GLY A 166 13.92 -11.91 -8.94
C GLY A 166 14.45 -12.91 -9.97
N SER A 167 14.08 -14.19 -9.84
CA SER A 167 14.47 -15.24 -10.80
C SER A 167 13.83 -15.09 -12.19
N GLN A 168 12.80 -14.26 -12.34
CA GLN A 168 12.08 -14.04 -13.60
C GLN A 168 12.59 -12.83 -14.39
N ASN A 169 13.49 -12.04 -13.80
CA ASN A 169 13.95 -10.78 -14.38
C ASN A 169 14.56 -10.94 -15.79
N GLU A 170 15.37 -11.98 -15.97
CA GLU A 170 16.06 -12.22 -17.26
C GLU A 170 15.08 -12.57 -18.38
N SER A 171 14.03 -13.33 -18.07
CA SER A 171 13.04 -13.77 -19.06
C SER A 171 12.14 -12.64 -19.57
N PHE A 172 11.92 -11.60 -18.77
CA PHE A 172 11.04 -10.48 -19.10
C PHE A 172 11.75 -9.19 -19.50
N ALA A 173 13.07 -9.07 -19.27
CA ALA A 173 13.86 -7.91 -19.68
C ALA A 173 13.83 -7.69 -21.21
N LEU A 174 13.68 -8.75 -21.99
CA LEU A 174 13.54 -8.71 -23.45
C LEU A 174 12.25 -8.02 -23.93
N TYR A 175 11.27 -7.81 -23.05
CA TYR A 175 9.97 -7.20 -23.38
C TYR A 175 9.89 -5.71 -23.06
N ASP A 176 10.90 -5.13 -22.44
CA ASP A 176 10.88 -3.73 -21.95
C ASP A 176 10.79 -2.70 -23.10
N ASP A 177 11.40 -2.97 -24.25
CA ASP A 177 11.37 -2.05 -25.41
C ASP A 177 9.99 -1.98 -26.10
N SER A 178 9.18 -3.04 -26.02
CA SER A 178 7.80 -3.04 -26.54
C SER A 178 6.81 -2.37 -25.57
N ASN A 179 7.15 -2.30 -24.29
CA ASN A 179 6.29 -1.80 -23.20
C ASN A 179 6.10 -0.27 -23.18
N LYS A 180 6.94 0.51 -23.85
CA LYS A 180 6.77 1.97 -23.94
C LYS A 180 5.47 2.40 -24.63
N ARG A 181 4.79 1.47 -25.31
CA ARG A 181 3.54 1.72 -26.06
C ARG A 181 2.29 1.36 -25.29
N HIS A 182 2.41 0.50 -24.26
CA HIS A 182 1.29 0.07 -23.43
C HIS A 182 1.48 0.58 -22.00
N ARG A 183 0.41 0.98 -21.35
CA ARG A 183 0.44 1.41 -19.93
C ARG A 183 0.62 0.20 -19.00
N CYS A 184 1.64 -0.61 -19.26
CA CYS A 184 1.99 -1.77 -18.47
C CYS A 184 3.10 -1.41 -17.49
N HIS A 185 2.87 -1.64 -16.20
CA HIS A 185 3.86 -1.42 -15.16
C HIS A 185 4.46 -2.76 -14.75
N ILE A 186 5.75 -2.96 -15.05
CA ILE A 186 6.50 -4.13 -14.60
C ILE A 186 7.17 -3.78 -13.26
N LEU A 187 6.93 -4.61 -12.26
CA LEU A 187 7.36 -4.41 -10.89
C LEU A 187 8.19 -5.61 -10.44
N PHE A 188 9.45 -5.38 -10.12
CA PHE A 188 10.40 -6.41 -9.70
C PHE A 188 10.52 -6.52 -8.19
N TYR A 189 10.68 -7.76 -7.72
CA TYR A 189 10.92 -8.13 -6.33
C TYR A 189 12.20 -8.99 -6.28
N PRO A 190 13.39 -8.35 -6.25
CA PRO A 190 14.69 -9.00 -6.51
C PRO A 190 15.01 -10.15 -5.58
N GLU A 191 14.61 -10.02 -4.30
CA GLU A 191 14.91 -11.01 -3.26
C GLU A 191 13.85 -12.09 -3.12
N SER A 192 12.77 -12.02 -3.92
CA SER A 192 11.63 -12.93 -3.84
C SER A 192 11.67 -13.99 -4.93
N GLN A 193 11.00 -15.12 -4.65
CA GLN A 193 10.77 -16.19 -5.60
C GLN A 193 9.29 -16.23 -6.03
N PRO A 194 8.94 -16.84 -7.18
CA PRO A 194 7.56 -17.07 -7.56
C PRO A 194 6.75 -17.73 -6.42
N GLY A 195 5.55 -17.22 -6.15
CA GLY A 195 4.75 -17.62 -4.99
C GLY A 195 4.88 -16.70 -3.78
N PHE A 196 5.72 -15.66 -3.82
CA PHE A 196 5.97 -14.78 -2.68
C PHE A 196 4.72 -14.06 -2.13
N ALA A 197 3.65 -13.95 -2.92
CA ALA A 197 2.40 -13.29 -2.51
C ALA A 197 1.30 -14.26 -2.03
N GLU A 198 1.54 -15.58 -2.04
CA GLU A 198 0.57 -16.63 -1.68
C GLU A 198 0.83 -17.15 -0.26
N ALA A 199 0.32 -16.47 0.77
CA ALA A 199 0.70 -16.66 2.17
C ALA A 199 0.48 -18.07 2.73
N THR A 200 -0.60 -18.78 2.33
CA THR A 200 -0.96 -20.06 2.92
C THR A 200 -0.57 -21.26 2.05
N VAL A 201 -0.22 -21.03 0.79
CA VAL A 201 -0.04 -22.07 -0.22
C VAL A 201 1.41 -22.22 -0.65
N SER A 202 2.22 -21.16 -0.52
CA SER A 202 3.57 -21.15 -1.05
C SER A 202 4.64 -21.19 0.05
N PRO A 203 5.62 -22.12 -0.05
CA PRO A 203 6.79 -22.13 0.84
C PRO A 203 7.72 -20.93 0.59
N THR A 204 7.56 -20.22 -0.51
CA THR A 204 8.34 -19.05 -0.92
C THR A 204 7.67 -17.74 -0.52
N TYR A 205 6.65 -17.77 0.35
CA TYR A 205 5.99 -16.57 0.83
C TYR A 205 6.97 -15.59 1.47
N ASP A 206 6.99 -14.36 0.99
CA ASP A 206 7.73 -13.24 1.57
C ASP A 206 6.78 -12.14 2.03
N ARG A 207 6.77 -11.88 3.34
CA ARG A 207 5.85 -10.93 3.96
C ARG A 207 6.04 -9.50 3.43
N THR A 208 7.27 -9.07 3.23
CA THR A 208 7.60 -7.70 2.81
C THR A 208 7.18 -7.47 1.36
N SER A 209 7.61 -8.34 0.46
CA SER A 209 7.26 -8.26 -0.96
C SER A 209 5.77 -8.45 -1.19
N SER A 210 5.13 -9.36 -0.45
CA SER A 210 3.67 -9.57 -0.50
C SER A 210 2.90 -8.30 -0.11
N ARG A 211 3.30 -7.62 0.97
CA ARG A 211 2.65 -6.36 1.40
C ARG A 211 2.81 -5.26 0.37
N LEU A 212 4.02 -5.13 -0.20
CA LEU A 212 4.28 -4.13 -1.23
C LEU A 212 3.50 -4.44 -2.51
N ALA A 213 3.48 -5.70 -2.94
CA ALA A 213 2.71 -6.15 -4.12
C ALA A 213 1.21 -5.96 -3.92
N TRP A 214 0.69 -6.26 -2.74
CA TRP A 214 -0.70 -6.00 -2.37
C TRP A 214 -1.08 -4.53 -2.54
N SER A 215 -0.32 -3.61 -1.94
CA SER A 215 -0.59 -2.17 -2.00
C SER A 215 -0.63 -1.67 -3.46
N ARG A 216 0.33 -2.11 -4.27
CA ARG A 216 0.42 -1.77 -5.69
C ARG A 216 -0.75 -2.33 -6.49
N ALA A 217 -1.08 -3.61 -6.30
CA ALA A 217 -2.18 -4.29 -6.97
C ALA A 217 -3.53 -3.65 -6.60
N LEU A 218 -3.77 -3.41 -5.31
CA LEU A 218 -5.00 -2.78 -4.84
C LEU A 218 -5.19 -1.37 -5.42
N ASN A 219 -4.13 -0.57 -5.45
CA ASN A 219 -4.18 0.75 -6.06
C ASN A 219 -4.49 0.67 -7.57
N CYS A 220 -3.92 -0.29 -8.29
CA CYS A 220 -4.20 -0.53 -9.70
C CYS A 220 -5.66 -0.95 -9.90
N LEU A 221 -6.15 -1.91 -9.13
CA LEU A 221 -7.54 -2.38 -9.17
C LEU A 221 -8.53 -1.23 -8.92
N LYS A 222 -8.37 -0.51 -7.80
CA LYS A 222 -9.25 0.61 -7.46
C LYS A 222 -9.27 1.69 -8.53
N ARG A 223 -8.10 2.05 -9.08
CA ARG A 223 -8.01 3.02 -10.19
C ARG A 223 -8.67 2.52 -11.48
N GLY A 224 -8.54 1.23 -11.81
CA GLY A 224 -9.23 0.62 -12.94
C GLY A 224 -10.76 0.78 -12.86
N PHE A 225 -11.31 0.72 -11.66
CA PHE A 225 -12.73 1.00 -11.40
C PHE A 225 -13.06 2.49 -11.19
N GLY A 226 -12.10 3.41 -11.37
CA GLY A 226 -12.33 4.86 -11.34
C GLY A 226 -12.10 5.54 -9.99
N TRP A 227 -11.55 4.87 -8.97
CA TRP A 227 -11.14 5.52 -7.72
C TRP A 227 -9.98 6.53 -7.98
N PRO A 228 -9.92 7.65 -7.28
CA PRO A 228 -10.85 8.22 -6.30
C PRO A 228 -11.99 9.03 -6.90
N SER A 229 -11.98 9.31 -8.20
CA SER A 229 -12.88 10.28 -8.85
C SER A 229 -14.28 9.73 -9.16
N GLY A 230 -14.46 8.43 -9.06
CA GLY A 230 -15.65 7.74 -9.57
C GLY A 230 -16.92 7.82 -8.71
N GLY A 231 -17.00 8.66 -7.69
CA GLY A 231 -18.25 8.99 -6.97
C GLY A 231 -19.10 7.83 -6.42
N GLY A 232 -18.62 6.62 -6.47
CA GLY A 232 -19.33 5.43 -6.00
C GLY A 232 -19.02 5.10 -4.54
N ASP A 233 -20.02 4.59 -3.83
CA ASP A 233 -19.80 3.96 -2.53
C ASP A 233 -18.89 2.73 -2.71
N TRP A 234 -17.65 2.82 -2.23
CA TRP A 234 -16.67 1.74 -2.30
C TRP A 234 -16.90 0.64 -1.27
N GLY A 235 -17.92 0.80 -0.40
CA GLY A 235 -18.16 -0.13 0.72
C GLY A 235 -17.06 -0.09 1.79
N ALA A 236 -15.84 0.33 1.42
CA ALA A 236 -14.77 0.66 2.34
C ALA A 236 -14.54 2.18 2.30
N PRO A 237 -14.52 2.88 3.44
CA PRO A 237 -14.27 4.30 3.51
C PRO A 237 -12.90 4.65 2.91
N ASP A 238 -12.80 5.87 2.37
CA ASP A 238 -11.51 6.44 1.93
C ASP A 238 -10.53 6.47 3.11
N PRO A 239 -9.31 5.94 2.96
CA PRO A 239 -8.28 5.96 4.00
C PRO A 239 -8.01 7.35 4.59
N GLU A 240 -8.08 8.40 3.78
CA GLU A 240 -7.89 9.77 4.25
C GLU A 240 -9.02 10.21 5.19
N LEU A 241 -10.28 9.91 4.84
CA LEU A 241 -11.43 10.24 5.69
C LEU A 241 -11.41 9.47 7.02
N VAL A 242 -10.97 8.20 7.00
CA VAL A 242 -10.78 7.41 8.22
C VAL A 242 -9.70 8.03 9.10
N TRP A 243 -8.58 8.43 8.49
CA TRP A 243 -7.47 9.04 9.21
C TRP A 243 -7.81 10.42 9.77
N GLU A 244 -8.58 11.23 9.06
CA GLU A 244 -9.15 12.47 9.58
C GLU A 244 -10.08 12.23 10.77
N GLY A 245 -10.91 11.20 10.71
CA GLY A 245 -11.77 10.76 11.82
C GLY A 245 -10.97 10.37 13.06
N TYR A 246 -9.85 9.64 12.87
CA TYR A 246 -8.92 9.26 13.92
C TYR A 246 -8.37 10.51 14.66
N TRP A 247 -7.83 11.49 13.93
CA TRP A 247 -7.30 12.71 14.52
C TRP A 247 -8.37 13.53 15.26
N ARG A 248 -9.58 13.56 14.71
CA ARG A 248 -10.72 14.23 15.38
C ARG A 248 -11.02 13.58 16.71
N ASN A 249 -11.11 12.27 16.77
CA ASN A 249 -11.37 11.53 18.00
C ASN A 249 -10.30 11.78 19.06
N ILE A 250 -9.01 11.75 18.68
CA ILE A 250 -7.91 12.08 19.58
C ILE A 250 -8.05 13.50 20.13
N HIS A 251 -8.32 14.45 19.26
CA HIS A 251 -8.40 15.87 19.64
C HIS A 251 -9.61 16.19 20.53
N GLU A 252 -10.75 15.57 20.26
CA GLU A 252 -11.97 15.73 21.09
C GLU A 252 -11.76 15.10 22.47
N THR A 253 -11.13 13.95 22.55
CA THR A 253 -10.84 13.28 23.85
C THR A 253 -9.82 14.08 24.66
N ALA A 254 -8.77 14.59 24.04
CA ALA A 254 -7.77 15.42 24.73
C ALA A 254 -8.36 16.73 25.28
N LYS A 255 -9.44 17.24 24.70
CA LYS A 255 -10.13 18.46 25.17
C LYS A 255 -11.12 18.23 26.29
N ASN A 256 -11.55 16.99 26.52
CA ASN A 256 -12.55 16.68 27.54
C ASN A 256 -11.94 15.80 28.65
N PRO A 257 -11.33 16.43 29.68
CA PRO A 257 -10.73 15.70 30.80
C PRO A 257 -11.76 14.90 31.64
N PHE A 258 -13.06 15.11 31.38
CA PHE A 258 -14.17 14.37 32.01
C PHE A 258 -14.74 13.28 31.10
N ALA A 259 -14.16 13.05 29.90
CA ALA A 259 -14.54 11.92 29.08
C ALA A 259 -14.23 10.62 29.84
N THR A 260 -15.26 9.98 30.36
CA THR A 260 -15.17 8.70 31.09
C THR A 260 -14.84 7.51 30.19
N SER A 261 -14.82 7.72 28.89
CA SER A 261 -14.45 6.72 27.89
C SER A 261 -13.26 7.23 27.07
N SER A 262 -12.17 6.46 27.08
CA SER A 262 -11.12 6.59 26.06
C SER A 262 -11.80 6.50 24.68
N PRO A 263 -11.29 7.23 23.66
CA PRO A 263 -11.82 7.08 22.32
C PRO A 263 -11.80 5.60 21.95
N ASP A 264 -12.86 5.12 21.31
CA ASP A 264 -12.88 3.73 20.81
C ASP A 264 -11.89 3.60 19.64
N MET A 265 -10.61 3.69 19.99
CA MET A 265 -9.52 3.55 19.04
C MET A 265 -9.46 2.12 18.51
N LEU A 266 -9.88 1.15 19.34
CA LEU A 266 -9.94 -0.24 18.94
C LEU A 266 -11.01 -0.46 17.85
N GLY A 267 -12.13 0.26 17.92
CA GLY A 267 -13.17 0.23 16.89
C GLY A 267 -12.70 0.71 15.52
N LEU A 268 -11.64 1.52 15.47
CA LEU A 268 -11.01 1.98 14.22
C LEU A 268 -9.98 0.99 13.67
N MET A 269 -9.56 -0.01 14.43
CA MET A 269 -8.56 -1.00 14.04
C MET A 269 -9.20 -2.20 13.33
N VAL A 270 -8.41 -2.89 12.50
CA VAL A 270 -8.83 -4.14 11.85
C VAL A 270 -9.12 -5.21 12.91
N GLY A 271 -10.33 -5.80 12.84
CA GLY A 271 -10.78 -6.76 13.85
C GLY A 271 -11.05 -6.15 15.21
N GLY A 272 -11.00 -4.81 15.32
CA GLY A 272 -11.26 -4.10 16.57
C GLY A 272 -12.70 -4.28 17.08
N GLY A 273 -12.78 -4.41 18.39
CA GLY A 273 -13.99 -4.64 19.18
C GLY A 273 -13.65 -5.56 20.34
N ALA A 274 -14.08 -5.22 21.55
CA ALA A 274 -13.80 -6.04 22.73
C ALA A 274 -14.29 -7.48 22.51
N GLY A 275 -13.35 -8.43 22.55
CA GLY A 275 -13.65 -9.86 22.42
C GLY A 275 -13.90 -10.37 21.00
N ASN A 276 -13.56 -9.61 19.96
CA ASN A 276 -13.67 -10.10 18.59
C ASN A 276 -12.60 -11.17 18.30
N PRO A 277 -12.97 -12.43 18.03
CA PRO A 277 -12.01 -13.50 17.72
C PRO A 277 -11.29 -13.30 16.37
N ASN A 278 -11.75 -12.35 15.56
CA ASN A 278 -11.19 -12.04 14.24
C ASN A 278 -10.21 -10.85 14.26
N PHE A 279 -9.65 -10.51 15.43
CA PHE A 279 -8.59 -9.52 15.50
C PHE A 279 -7.42 -9.98 14.62
N ASP A 280 -7.03 -9.14 13.68
CA ASP A 280 -5.92 -9.47 12.78
C ASP A 280 -4.59 -9.30 13.54
N GLU A 281 -3.87 -10.40 13.79
CA GLU A 281 -2.55 -10.40 14.45
C GLU A 281 -1.51 -9.51 13.74
N ARG A 282 -1.80 -9.06 12.51
CA ARG A 282 -0.97 -8.13 11.77
C ARG A 282 -1.21 -6.67 12.16
N THR A 283 -2.28 -6.40 12.91
CA THR A 283 -2.57 -5.05 13.42
C THR A 283 -1.55 -4.68 14.48
N CYS A 284 -0.82 -3.57 14.28
CA CYS A 284 0.19 -3.14 15.23
C CYS A 284 0.37 -1.62 15.24
N VAL A 285 0.88 -1.12 16.38
CA VAL A 285 1.33 0.26 16.55
C VAL A 285 2.79 0.25 16.97
N ASN A 286 3.62 1.09 16.36
CA ASN A 286 5.05 1.16 16.62
C ASN A 286 5.54 2.61 16.74
N CYS A 287 6.29 2.90 17.78
CA CYS A 287 7.09 4.11 17.99
C CYS A 287 8.56 3.76 17.76
N VAL A 288 8.98 3.74 16.49
CA VAL A 288 10.22 3.08 16.06
C VAL A 288 11.47 3.55 16.77
N PRO A 289 11.74 4.87 16.92
CA PRO A 289 13.00 5.32 17.52
C PRO A 289 13.10 5.08 19.03
N SER A 290 11.99 5.09 19.76
CA SER A 290 12.00 4.87 21.22
C SER A 290 12.05 3.39 21.61
N GLY A 291 11.88 2.49 20.64
CA GLY A 291 11.71 1.06 20.91
C GLY A 291 10.39 0.73 21.62
N ALA A 292 9.57 1.73 21.91
CA ALA A 292 8.23 1.55 22.42
C ALA A 292 7.34 1.13 21.24
N GLY A 293 6.84 -0.11 21.24
CA GLY A 293 6.05 -0.60 20.11
C GLY A 293 5.91 -2.09 20.08
N GLY A 294 5.34 -2.56 18.95
CA GLY A 294 4.99 -3.97 18.80
C GLY A 294 3.68 -4.29 19.51
N TRP A 295 2.92 -3.27 19.95
CA TRP A 295 1.59 -3.49 20.49
C TRP A 295 0.70 -4.08 19.38
N SER A 296 0.42 -5.37 19.51
CA SER A 296 -0.27 -6.16 18.50
C SER A 296 -1.51 -6.88 19.04
N SER A 297 -1.70 -6.90 20.35
CA SER A 297 -2.93 -7.39 20.96
C SER A 297 -3.94 -6.28 21.21
N PRO A 298 -5.25 -6.56 21.23
CA PRO A 298 -6.28 -5.57 21.54
C PRO A 298 -6.06 -4.85 22.87
N SER A 299 -5.62 -5.58 23.91
CA SER A 299 -5.36 -5.01 25.23
C SER A 299 -4.15 -4.07 25.23
N GLU A 300 -3.07 -4.43 24.56
CA GLU A 300 -1.88 -3.59 24.42
C GLU A 300 -2.15 -2.32 23.65
N ILE A 301 -2.86 -2.42 22.51
CA ILE A 301 -3.24 -1.26 21.69
C ILE A 301 -4.17 -0.33 22.48
N THR A 302 -5.15 -0.89 23.21
CA THR A 302 -6.03 -0.10 24.08
C THR A 302 -5.22 0.61 25.15
N THR A 303 -4.31 -0.08 25.83
CA THR A 303 -3.44 0.50 26.85
C THR A 303 -2.59 1.62 26.27
N PHE A 304 -1.96 1.39 25.11
CA PHE A 304 -1.18 2.41 24.42
C PHE A 304 -1.97 3.70 24.20
N TYR A 305 -3.14 3.60 23.58
CA TYR A 305 -3.93 4.80 23.29
C TYR A 305 -4.55 5.45 24.53
N SER A 306 -4.95 4.66 25.51
CA SER A 306 -5.62 5.20 26.71
C SER A 306 -4.68 5.77 27.76
N THR A 307 -3.44 5.29 27.82
CA THR A 307 -2.51 5.67 28.90
C THR A 307 -1.22 6.33 28.41
N GLN A 308 -0.76 6.01 27.19
CA GLN A 308 0.57 6.43 26.74
C GLN A 308 0.53 7.49 25.63
N PHE A 309 -0.48 7.49 24.76
CA PHE A 309 -0.51 8.35 23.58
C PHE A 309 -1.51 9.51 23.73
N VAL A 310 -2.80 9.22 23.95
CA VAL A 310 -3.83 10.28 23.97
C VAL A 310 -3.72 11.20 25.19
N PRO A 311 -3.61 10.69 26.42
CA PRO A 311 -3.54 11.54 27.61
C PRO A 311 -2.11 12.03 27.89
N ALA A 312 -1.09 11.38 27.34
CA ALA A 312 0.31 11.68 27.63
C ALA A 312 0.85 12.72 26.66
N GLY A 313 0.83 13.92 27.09
CA GLY A 313 1.48 15.00 26.38
C GLY A 313 1.29 16.32 27.10
N PRO A 314 2.35 17.15 27.20
CA PRO A 314 2.27 18.42 27.89
C PRO A 314 1.21 19.33 27.25
N PRO A 315 0.56 20.22 28.04
CA PRO A 315 -0.47 21.14 27.54
C PRO A 315 -0.01 22.02 26.39
N SER A 316 1.30 22.25 26.29
CA SER A 316 1.94 23.00 25.21
C SER A 316 2.04 22.24 23.89
N GLN A 317 1.76 20.93 23.87
CA GLN A 317 1.93 20.10 22.68
C GLN A 317 1.08 20.59 21.52
N ARG A 318 1.72 20.70 20.36
CA ARG A 318 1.09 21.06 19.08
C ARG A 318 1.61 20.13 17.99
N ILE A 319 0.71 19.64 17.17
CA ILE A 319 1.00 18.87 15.97
C ILE A 319 0.50 19.68 14.77
N ARG A 320 1.39 19.92 13.82
CA ARG A 320 1.08 20.60 12.56
C ARG A 320 1.33 19.65 11.42
N LEU A 321 0.31 19.42 10.61
CA LEU A 321 0.45 18.68 9.34
C LEU A 321 1.22 19.58 8.35
N LEU A 322 2.31 19.06 7.79
CA LEU A 322 3.12 19.73 6.76
C LEU A 322 2.73 19.22 5.37
N SER A 323 2.69 17.88 5.21
CA SER A 323 2.26 17.26 3.96
C SER A 323 1.55 15.94 4.23
N ARG A 324 0.72 15.52 3.28
CA ARG A 324 0.03 14.22 3.30
C ARG A 324 0.05 13.59 1.92
N THR A 325 0.35 12.30 1.89
CA THR A 325 0.18 11.46 0.71
C THR A 325 -0.80 10.34 1.03
N SER A 326 -1.90 10.28 0.30
CA SER A 326 -2.93 9.25 0.44
C SER A 326 -2.92 8.29 -0.75
N GLY A 327 -3.02 7.00 -0.46
CA GLY A 327 -3.13 5.91 -1.42
C GLY A 327 -4.35 5.03 -1.14
N ALA A 328 -4.53 3.99 -1.92
CA ALA A 328 -5.69 3.10 -1.83
C ALA A 328 -5.79 2.32 -0.50
N ASP A 329 -4.66 2.12 0.19
CA ASP A 329 -4.57 1.39 1.45
C ASP A 329 -3.63 2.04 2.47
N ARG A 330 -3.18 3.28 2.21
CA ARG A 330 -2.15 3.91 3.04
C ARG A 330 -2.24 5.43 3.05
N VAL A 331 -1.94 6.01 4.21
CA VAL A 331 -1.69 7.44 4.38
C VAL A 331 -0.29 7.61 4.97
N VAL A 332 0.43 8.59 4.45
CA VAL A 332 1.72 9.04 4.99
C VAL A 332 1.60 10.52 5.30
N ASP A 333 1.76 10.87 6.56
CA ASP A 333 1.77 12.24 7.06
C ASP A 333 3.17 12.66 7.44
N GLU A 334 3.58 13.81 6.99
CA GLU A 334 4.71 14.57 7.49
C GLU A 334 4.21 15.65 8.44
N LEU A 335 4.68 15.63 9.66
CA LEU A 335 4.17 16.42 10.77
C LEU A 335 5.30 17.19 11.43
N LEU A 336 4.98 18.32 12.02
CA LEU A 336 5.83 19.03 12.96
C LEU A 336 5.22 18.90 14.37
N LEU A 337 5.95 18.27 15.28
CA LEU A 337 5.61 18.16 16.69
C LEU A 337 6.40 19.19 17.47
N THR A 338 5.72 19.99 18.32
CA THR A 338 6.33 20.98 19.20
C THR A 338 5.73 20.88 20.59
N PHE A 339 6.54 20.96 21.64
CA PHE A 339 6.11 20.96 23.04
C PHE A 339 7.18 21.51 23.98
N GLU A 340 6.79 21.88 25.19
CA GLU A 340 7.69 22.03 26.35
C GLU A 340 7.62 20.75 27.16
N HIS A 341 8.75 20.12 27.46
CA HIS A 341 8.82 18.83 28.15
C HIS A 341 8.55 19.00 29.64
N THR A 342 7.32 19.31 30.00
CA THR A 342 6.83 19.55 31.38
C THR A 342 6.14 18.31 31.99
N GLU A 343 5.89 17.29 31.19
CA GLU A 343 5.28 16.01 31.59
C GLU A 343 6.03 14.84 30.94
N GLU A 344 5.88 13.63 31.49
CA GLU A 344 6.41 12.42 30.87
C GLU A 344 5.66 12.12 29.57
N ILE A 345 6.38 11.70 28.53
CA ILE A 345 5.84 11.32 27.22
C ILE A 345 6.29 9.89 26.91
N PRO A 346 5.59 8.86 27.44
CA PRO A 346 6.08 7.48 27.43
C PRO A 346 6.33 6.91 26.02
N TRP A 347 5.56 7.32 25.01
CA TRP A 347 5.74 6.86 23.64
C TRP A 347 6.96 7.48 22.93
N LEU A 348 7.34 8.71 23.32
CA LEU A 348 8.43 9.47 22.70
C LEU A 348 9.73 9.36 23.50
N LEU A 349 9.64 9.51 24.81
CA LEU A 349 10.74 9.62 25.80
C LEU A 349 10.48 8.69 26.99
N PRO A 350 10.42 7.35 26.77
CA PRO A 350 10.13 6.41 27.86
C PRO A 350 11.16 6.53 28.99
N GLY A 351 10.67 6.72 30.23
CA GLY A 351 11.50 6.80 31.44
C GLY A 351 12.32 8.09 31.59
N VAL A 352 12.10 9.10 30.78
CA VAL A 352 12.77 10.40 30.89
C VAL A 352 11.87 11.35 31.65
N PRO A 353 12.31 11.84 32.87
CA PRO A 353 11.53 12.80 33.61
C PRO A 353 11.48 14.17 32.92
N PRO A 354 10.50 15.02 33.26
CA PRO A 354 10.34 16.34 32.66
C PRO A 354 11.62 17.20 32.81
N THR A 355 12.03 17.80 31.70
CA THR A 355 13.25 18.66 31.65
C THR A 355 12.93 20.14 31.58
N GLY A 356 11.68 20.54 31.36
CA GLY A 356 11.25 21.92 31.15
C GLY A 356 11.76 22.55 29.85
N ARG A 357 12.39 21.79 28.95
CA ARG A 357 12.96 22.32 27.72
C ARG A 357 11.95 22.24 26.57
N SER A 358 12.06 23.17 25.64
CA SER A 358 11.30 23.17 24.41
C SER A 358 11.86 22.14 23.42
N VAL A 359 10.98 21.42 22.76
CA VAL A 359 11.30 20.42 21.73
C VAL A 359 10.51 20.72 20.48
N ARG A 360 11.17 20.59 19.33
CA ARG A 360 10.59 20.76 18.00
C ARG A 360 11.20 19.75 17.03
N ILE A 361 10.40 18.82 16.54
CA ILE A 361 10.87 17.72 15.69
C ILE A 361 9.94 17.45 14.51
N PRO A 362 10.49 17.06 13.35
CA PRO A 362 9.70 16.42 12.31
C PRO A 362 9.31 15.02 12.73
N LEU A 363 8.08 14.63 12.40
CA LEU A 363 7.50 13.34 12.70
C LEU A 363 6.84 12.79 11.44
N ILE A 364 7.16 11.56 11.07
CA ILE A 364 6.50 10.84 9.98
C ILE A 364 5.58 9.79 10.58
N MET A 365 4.31 9.81 10.17
CA MET A 365 3.36 8.75 10.47
C MET A 365 3.00 8.01 9.19
N THR A 366 3.14 6.69 9.22
CA THR A 366 2.70 5.82 8.14
C THR A 366 1.60 4.92 8.64
N VAL A 367 0.43 5.01 8.00
CA VAL A 367 -0.76 4.26 8.41
C VAL A 367 -1.25 3.44 7.25
N SER A 368 -1.43 2.14 7.45
CA SER A 368 -2.05 1.26 6.47
C SER A 368 -3.45 0.86 6.89
N PHE A 369 -4.30 0.64 5.90
CA PHE A 369 -5.72 0.35 6.07
C PHE A 369 -6.09 -0.97 5.40
N LEU A 370 -7.14 -1.59 5.92
CA LEU A 370 -7.79 -2.75 5.33
C LEU A 370 -9.31 -2.61 5.56
N GLY A 371 -10.08 -2.56 4.48
CA GLY A 371 -11.54 -2.39 4.55
C GLY A 371 -11.97 -1.14 5.32
N GLY A 372 -11.22 -0.03 5.21
CA GLY A 372 -11.48 1.20 5.93
C GLY A 372 -11.14 1.17 7.43
N LYS A 373 -10.40 0.18 7.88
CA LYS A 373 -9.90 0.07 9.26
C LYS A 373 -8.38 0.19 9.29
N ILE A 374 -7.83 0.75 10.36
CA ILE A 374 -6.39 0.88 10.56
C ILE A 374 -5.78 -0.51 10.81
N ALA A 375 -4.85 -0.92 9.97
CA ALA A 375 -4.12 -2.18 10.09
C ALA A 375 -2.75 -2.00 10.74
N ASN A 376 -2.05 -0.91 10.42
CA ASN A 376 -0.74 -0.60 10.99
C ASN A 376 -0.61 0.89 11.19
N HIS A 377 -0.01 1.29 12.31
CA HIS A 377 0.35 2.67 12.59
C HIS A 377 1.81 2.71 13.05
N ASN A 378 2.70 3.28 12.24
CA ASN A 378 4.10 3.44 12.58
C ASN A 378 4.45 4.92 12.65
N MET A 379 5.19 5.30 13.69
CA MET A 379 5.69 6.65 13.93
C MET A 379 7.21 6.65 13.87
N TYR A 380 7.77 7.62 13.16
CA TYR A 380 9.20 7.77 12.94
C TYR A 380 9.60 9.22 13.23
N TRP A 381 10.68 9.42 13.97
CA TRP A 381 11.27 10.72 14.22
C TRP A 381 12.78 10.57 14.46
N ASP A 382 13.48 11.68 14.53
CA ASP A 382 14.90 11.71 14.92
C ASP A 382 15.02 11.78 16.43
N GLN A 383 15.29 10.63 17.07
CA GLN A 383 15.47 10.56 18.52
C GLN A 383 16.72 11.31 18.99
N ALA A 384 17.78 11.32 18.20
CA ALA A 384 18.99 12.05 18.56
C ALA A 384 18.71 13.55 18.66
N SER A 385 17.96 14.11 17.72
CA SER A 385 17.52 15.50 17.76
C SER A 385 16.69 15.83 19.02
N VAL A 386 15.78 14.93 19.41
CA VAL A 386 15.03 15.09 20.66
C VAL A 386 15.96 15.13 21.86
N LEU A 387 16.89 14.15 21.97
CA LEU A 387 17.81 14.04 23.11
C LEU A 387 18.76 15.23 23.20
N VAL A 388 19.19 15.79 22.07
CA VAL A 388 19.99 17.04 22.02
C VAL A 388 19.18 18.20 22.61
N GLN A 389 17.96 18.39 22.19
CA GLN A 389 17.10 19.50 22.59
C GLN A 389 16.76 19.44 24.08
N ILE A 390 16.53 18.26 24.64
CA ILE A 390 16.28 18.10 26.09
C ILE A 390 17.58 18.04 26.94
N GLY A 391 18.75 18.07 26.28
CA GLY A 391 20.05 18.09 26.94
C GLY A 391 20.54 16.77 27.49
N LEU A 392 19.97 15.64 27.04
CA LEU A 392 20.45 14.29 27.36
C LEU A 392 21.55 13.81 26.42
N LEU A 393 21.70 14.41 25.26
CA LEU A 393 22.77 14.15 24.32
C LEU A 393 23.51 15.44 24.01
N ASP A 394 24.80 15.45 24.36
CA ASP A 394 25.71 16.54 23.99
C ASP A 394 26.50 16.14 22.75
N PRO A 395 26.29 16.80 21.61
CA PRO A 395 26.99 16.45 20.35
C PRO A 395 28.54 16.59 20.46
N THR A 396 29.06 17.35 21.41
CA THR A 396 30.51 17.55 21.59
C THR A 396 31.18 16.45 22.40
N LEU A 397 30.40 15.60 23.09
CA LEU A 397 30.92 14.51 23.91
C LEU A 397 31.26 13.27 23.05
N ILE A 398 32.41 13.31 22.41
CA ILE A 398 32.95 12.21 21.61
C ILE A 398 33.85 11.33 22.43
N PRO A 399 33.73 9.99 22.40
CA PRO A 399 34.62 9.08 23.07
C PRO A 399 36.08 9.31 22.67
N SER A 400 37.00 9.38 23.64
CA SER A 400 38.43 9.58 23.39
C SER A 400 38.98 8.46 22.49
N GLY A 401 39.77 8.85 21.49
CA GLY A 401 40.37 7.91 20.55
C GLY A 401 39.49 7.51 19.36
N PHE A 402 38.27 8.07 19.23
CA PHE A 402 37.47 7.87 18.04
C PHE A 402 38.13 8.60 16.85
N LYS A 403 38.52 7.81 15.82
CA LYS A 403 39.14 8.33 14.59
C LYS A 403 38.32 7.89 13.41
N THR A 404 38.27 8.73 12.38
CA THR A 404 37.69 8.35 11.08
C THR A 404 38.67 7.44 10.33
N THR A 405 38.16 6.65 9.38
CA THR A 405 38.96 5.79 8.49
C THR A 405 39.79 6.56 7.46
N GLY A 406 39.79 7.90 7.53
CA GLY A 406 40.54 8.82 6.68
C GLY A 406 40.20 10.27 7.03
N PRO A 407 40.92 11.25 6.52
CA PRO A 407 40.62 12.65 6.73
C PRO A 407 39.23 13.00 6.21
N ASN A 408 38.46 13.72 7.00
CA ASN A 408 37.17 14.25 6.58
C ASN A 408 37.36 15.32 5.46
N ARG A 409 36.26 15.93 4.95
CA ARG A 409 36.34 16.99 3.91
C ARG A 409 37.18 18.19 4.32
N GLU A 410 37.45 18.38 5.61
CA GLU A 410 38.27 19.44 6.17
C GLU A 410 39.71 18.99 6.46
N GLY A 411 40.10 17.76 6.10
CA GLY A 411 41.45 17.22 6.31
C GLY A 411 41.76 16.79 7.74
N LYS A 412 40.70 16.55 8.57
CA LYS A 412 40.84 16.13 9.96
C LYS A 412 40.69 14.62 10.13
N ASP A 413 41.55 14.02 10.94
CA ASP A 413 41.57 12.57 11.23
C ASP A 413 40.62 12.15 12.36
N SER A 414 39.91 13.09 12.99
CA SER A 414 38.99 12.86 14.11
C SER A 414 37.68 13.62 13.91
N ILE A 415 36.60 13.08 14.50
CA ILE A 415 35.34 13.78 14.60
C ILE A 415 35.42 14.74 15.78
N GLU A 416 35.09 16.02 15.57
CA GLU A 416 35.04 17.03 16.64
C GLU A 416 33.63 17.12 17.27
N GLN A 417 32.59 16.70 16.50
CA GLN A 417 31.22 16.71 16.93
C GLN A 417 30.49 15.53 16.32
N MET A 418 29.57 14.92 17.06
CA MET A 418 28.67 13.91 16.52
C MET A 418 27.81 14.54 15.42
N PRO A 419 27.51 13.81 14.33
CA PRO A 419 26.69 14.31 13.20
C PRO A 419 25.19 14.29 13.58
N VAL A 420 24.83 14.95 14.66
CA VAL A 420 23.46 15.11 15.15
C VAL A 420 23.18 16.59 15.39
N VAL A 421 21.94 16.97 15.14
CA VAL A 421 21.46 18.36 15.28
C VAL A 421 20.26 18.40 16.21
N GLY A 422 19.96 19.57 16.74
CA GLY A 422 18.80 19.78 17.59
C GLY A 422 17.59 20.28 16.78
N GLU A 423 17.15 21.49 17.08
CA GLU A 423 15.99 22.13 16.42
C GLU A 423 16.22 22.41 14.93
N GLU A 424 17.45 22.44 14.48
CA GLU A 424 17.81 22.68 13.08
C GLU A 424 17.17 21.64 12.14
N ALA A 425 17.03 20.38 12.60
CA ALA A 425 16.35 19.33 11.84
C ALA A 425 14.90 19.71 11.54
N ALA A 426 14.20 20.30 12.51
CA ALA A 426 12.81 20.74 12.35
C ALA A 426 12.70 21.98 11.46
N ASN A 427 13.69 22.86 11.49
CA ASN A 427 13.72 24.06 10.66
C ASN A 427 13.93 23.69 9.18
N SER A 428 14.70 22.66 8.89
CA SER A 428 14.99 22.22 7.52
C SER A 428 13.75 21.73 6.75
N VAL A 429 12.72 21.22 7.41
CA VAL A 429 11.46 20.77 6.76
C VAL A 429 10.43 21.90 6.57
N LEU A 430 10.76 23.13 6.99
CA LEU A 430 9.85 24.29 6.87
C LEU A 430 10.25 25.24 5.72
N ILE A 431 11.36 24.95 5.06
CA ILE A 431 11.85 25.71 3.92
C ILE A 431 11.21 25.16 2.65
#